data_fd7dcf0ec08dd07d288a3bff0ba1f514
#
_entry.id   fd7dcf0ec08dd07d288a3bff0ba1f514
#
_cell.length_a   1.000
_cell.length_b   1.000
_cell.length_c   1.000
_cell.angle_alpha   90.00
_cell.angle_beta   90.00
_cell.angle_gamma   90.00
#
_symmetry.space_group_name_H-M   'P 1'
#
loop_
_entity.id
_entity.type
_entity.pdbx_description
1 polymer ?
#
loop_
_entity_poly.entity_id
_entity_poly.type
_entity_poly.pdbx_seq_one_letter_code
_entity_poly.pdbx_strand_id
1 'polypeptide(L)'
;MERPLTHFQRTLGSIASLLGTDTDHDGMMITGLTQASQSVESGDIFLAFPGTKVHGAGFSDEAIRRGARAILTDVYGAQIINAVSKEFPVVVVADPRRSAGILSAWFYDEPMRDMYSVGITGTNGKTTTTTLLYQIWTRVGRESGLIGTIETRIGSDLLKSIRTTPESSDLQALAATMRERHVRNFVMEVSSHAISLERIRGSY
;
A
#
# COMPACT_ATOMS: atom_id res chain seq x y z
N MET A 1 -2.18 -7.38 7.43
CA MET A 1 -2.81 -6.68 6.28
C MET A 1 -3.68 -7.67 5.53
N GLU A 2 -4.89 -7.25 5.11
CA GLU A 2 -5.73 -8.05 4.20
C GLU A 2 -5.08 -8.02 2.81
N ARG A 3 -4.90 -9.19 2.19
CA ARG A 3 -4.38 -9.30 0.83
C ARG A 3 -5.47 -9.84 -0.10
N PRO A 4 -5.53 -9.40 -1.36
CA PRO A 4 -6.44 -9.98 -2.34
C PRO A 4 -6.13 -11.45 -2.57
N LEU A 5 -7.15 -12.24 -2.93
CA LEU A 5 -7.00 -13.65 -3.30
C LEU A 5 -6.37 -13.82 -4.67
N THR A 6 -6.56 -12.86 -5.55
CA THR A 6 -5.89 -12.81 -6.87
C THR A 6 -4.39 -12.74 -6.68
N HIS A 7 -3.66 -13.64 -7.33
CA HIS A 7 -2.22 -13.65 -7.31
C HIS A 7 -1.65 -12.62 -8.29
N PHE A 8 -1.30 -11.46 -7.76
CA PHE A 8 -0.57 -10.43 -8.52
C PHE A 8 0.91 -10.79 -8.60
N GLN A 9 1.49 -10.61 -9.77
CA GLN A 9 2.91 -10.87 -10.01
C GLN A 9 3.48 -9.82 -10.96
N ARG A 10 4.66 -9.31 -10.65
CA ARG A 10 5.42 -8.38 -11.49
C ARG A 10 6.89 -8.73 -11.44
N THR A 11 7.60 -8.54 -12.54
CA THR A 11 9.07 -8.69 -12.52
C THR A 11 9.71 -7.45 -11.90
N LEU A 12 10.85 -7.63 -11.24
CA LEU A 12 11.59 -6.51 -10.65
C LEU A 12 12.04 -5.51 -11.73
N GLY A 13 12.38 -5.99 -12.93
CA GLY A 13 12.67 -5.14 -14.09
C GLY A 13 11.49 -4.27 -14.50
N SER A 14 10.25 -4.81 -14.50
CA SER A 14 9.06 -4.00 -14.81
C SER A 14 8.76 -2.97 -13.71
N ILE A 15 9.05 -3.29 -12.45
CA ILE A 15 8.96 -2.35 -11.33
C ILE A 15 10.01 -1.23 -11.47
N ALA A 16 11.26 -1.58 -11.75
CA ALA A 16 12.32 -0.62 -11.96
C ALA A 16 12.01 0.32 -13.14
N SER A 17 11.57 -0.22 -14.27
CA SER A 17 11.15 0.54 -15.44
C SER A 17 9.99 1.50 -15.14
N LEU A 18 8.95 1.05 -14.40
CA LEU A 18 7.84 1.91 -13.96
C LEU A 18 8.33 3.12 -13.15
N LEU A 19 9.36 2.91 -12.33
CA LEU A 19 9.90 3.93 -11.41
C LEU A 19 11.04 4.75 -12.02
N GLY A 20 11.41 4.48 -13.27
CA GLY A 20 12.48 5.20 -13.98
C GLY A 20 13.87 4.91 -13.43
N THR A 21 14.10 3.69 -12.98
CA THR A 21 15.39 3.19 -12.49
C THR A 21 15.72 1.84 -13.11
N ASP A 22 16.92 1.30 -12.84
CA ASP A 22 17.40 0.03 -13.37
C ASP A 22 17.61 -0.99 -12.23
N THR A 23 17.75 -2.27 -12.64
CA THR A 23 18.07 -3.38 -11.72
C THR A 23 18.84 -4.46 -12.48
N ASP A 24 19.77 -5.14 -11.80
CA ASP A 24 20.48 -6.31 -12.35
C ASP A 24 19.67 -7.62 -12.22
N HIS A 25 18.43 -7.54 -11.72
CA HIS A 25 17.58 -8.69 -11.41
C HIS A 25 16.24 -8.66 -12.16
N ASP A 26 16.26 -8.30 -13.43
CA ASP A 26 15.07 -8.04 -14.27
C ASP A 26 14.01 -9.14 -14.20
N GLY A 27 14.39 -10.40 -14.28
CA GLY A 27 13.48 -11.55 -14.28
C GLY A 27 12.96 -11.96 -12.91
N MET A 28 13.38 -11.31 -11.82
CA MET A 28 12.95 -11.68 -10.47
C MET A 28 11.47 -11.38 -10.26
N MET A 29 10.69 -12.40 -9.89
CA MET A 29 9.25 -12.25 -9.64
C MET A 29 8.98 -11.70 -8.24
N ILE A 30 8.17 -10.66 -8.18
CA ILE A 30 7.63 -10.05 -6.95
C ILE A 30 6.14 -10.39 -6.89
N THR A 31 5.69 -10.88 -5.74
CA THR A 31 4.31 -11.38 -5.54
C THR A 31 3.50 -10.56 -4.53
N GLY A 32 4.11 -9.56 -3.91
CA GLY A 32 3.43 -8.67 -2.98
C GLY A 32 4.28 -7.46 -2.58
N LEU A 33 3.66 -6.54 -1.87
CA LEU A 33 4.26 -5.30 -1.40
C LEU A 33 3.92 -5.09 0.08
N THR A 34 4.88 -4.72 0.90
CA THR A 34 4.62 -4.27 2.26
C THR A 34 5.68 -3.31 2.77
N GLN A 35 5.31 -2.40 3.65
CA GLN A 35 6.24 -1.54 4.38
C GLN A 35 6.42 -1.95 5.86
N ALA A 36 5.72 -2.98 6.31
CA ALA A 36 5.86 -3.52 7.65
C ALA A 36 6.75 -4.77 7.59
N SER A 37 7.97 -4.71 8.12
CA SER A 37 8.94 -5.82 8.10
C SER A 37 8.34 -7.10 8.67
N GLN A 38 7.56 -6.99 9.75
CA GLN A 38 6.87 -8.11 10.39
C GLN A 38 5.72 -8.72 9.55
N SER A 39 5.25 -8.02 8.51
CA SER A 39 4.18 -8.49 7.59
C SER A 39 4.72 -8.98 6.25
N VAL A 40 6.03 -9.03 6.08
CA VAL A 40 6.65 -9.57 4.87
C VAL A 40 6.32 -11.05 4.73
N GLU A 41 5.88 -11.41 3.53
CA GLU A 41 5.71 -12.78 3.06
C GLU A 41 6.74 -13.11 1.98
N SER A 42 6.98 -14.41 1.77
CA SER A 42 7.95 -14.84 0.74
C SER A 42 7.53 -14.34 -0.64
N GLY A 43 8.44 -13.66 -1.33
CA GLY A 43 8.17 -13.08 -2.66
C GLY A 43 7.88 -11.58 -2.64
N ASP A 44 7.72 -10.96 -1.48
CA ASP A 44 7.43 -9.52 -1.37
C ASP A 44 8.62 -8.64 -1.74
N ILE A 45 8.30 -7.42 -2.22
CA ILE A 45 9.20 -6.28 -2.12
C ILE A 45 8.89 -5.49 -0.84
N PHE A 46 9.91 -5.28 -0.02
CA PHE A 46 9.81 -4.47 1.19
C PHE A 46 10.01 -3.00 0.87
N LEU A 47 9.06 -2.15 1.28
CA LEU A 47 9.07 -0.71 1.01
C LEU A 47 9.68 0.03 2.22
N ALA A 48 10.96 0.38 2.12
CA ALA A 48 11.75 0.95 3.21
C ALA A 48 11.93 2.45 3.05
N PHE A 49 11.13 3.25 3.77
CA PHE A 49 11.14 4.72 3.68
C PHE A 49 11.79 5.40 4.88
N PRO A 50 12.21 6.66 4.72
CA PRO A 50 12.49 7.53 5.86
C PRO A 50 11.26 7.64 6.76
N GLY A 51 11.42 7.26 8.03
CA GLY A 51 10.41 7.46 9.07
C GLY A 51 10.69 8.73 9.88
N THR A 52 9.79 9.08 10.79
CA THR A 52 9.98 10.24 11.68
C THR A 52 11.06 10.04 12.74
N LYS A 53 11.36 8.81 13.12
CA LYS A 53 12.38 8.48 14.14
C LYS A 53 13.52 7.65 13.58
N VAL A 54 13.22 6.70 12.72
CA VAL A 54 14.20 5.76 12.15
C VAL A 54 13.90 5.54 10.68
N HIS A 55 14.91 5.22 9.89
CA HIS A 55 14.73 4.83 8.50
C HIS A 55 14.24 3.38 8.40
N GLY A 56 13.27 3.12 7.52
CA GLY A 56 12.71 1.78 7.30
C GLY A 56 13.76 0.73 6.90
N ALA A 57 14.84 1.14 6.22
CA ALA A 57 15.94 0.27 5.87
C ALA A 57 16.65 -0.37 7.08
N GLY A 58 16.53 0.19 8.28
CA GLY A 58 17.00 -0.43 9.52
C GLY A 58 16.28 -1.75 9.87
N PHE A 59 15.15 -2.04 9.23
CA PHE A 59 14.41 -3.29 9.38
C PHE A 59 14.64 -4.27 8.22
N SER A 60 15.59 -4.00 7.34
CA SER A 60 15.86 -4.82 6.16
C SER A 60 16.25 -6.26 6.52
N ASP A 61 17.06 -6.46 7.56
CA ASP A 61 17.46 -7.79 8.02
C ASP A 61 16.25 -8.66 8.43
N GLU A 62 15.27 -8.10 9.12
CA GLU A 62 14.03 -8.79 9.43
C GLU A 62 13.23 -9.09 8.16
N ALA A 63 13.08 -8.12 7.25
CA ALA A 63 12.37 -8.30 6.01
C ALA A 63 13.00 -9.41 5.13
N ILE A 64 14.33 -9.42 5.01
CA ILE A 64 15.08 -10.45 4.26
C ILE A 64 14.88 -11.83 4.88
N ARG A 65 15.01 -11.95 6.20
CA ARG A 65 14.79 -13.23 6.90
C ARG A 65 13.36 -13.76 6.74
N ARG A 66 12.37 -12.90 6.55
CA ARG A 66 10.99 -13.28 6.30
C ARG A 66 10.69 -13.60 4.83
N GLY A 67 11.65 -13.40 3.94
CA GLY A 67 11.53 -13.78 2.53
C GLY A 67 11.24 -12.64 1.57
N ALA A 68 11.52 -11.39 1.96
CA ALA A 68 11.57 -10.31 0.98
C ALA A 68 12.54 -10.68 -0.14
N ARG A 69 12.15 -10.42 -1.38
CA ARG A 69 13.01 -10.67 -2.56
C ARG A 69 13.74 -9.41 -3.03
N ALA A 70 13.19 -8.26 -2.77
CA ALA A 70 13.80 -6.98 -3.07
C ALA A 70 13.40 -5.94 -2.01
N ILE A 71 14.12 -4.82 -1.98
CA ILE A 71 13.79 -3.67 -1.14
C ILE A 71 13.75 -2.42 -2.01
N LEU A 72 12.68 -1.62 -1.88
CA LEU A 72 12.59 -0.29 -2.47
C LEU A 72 12.93 0.75 -1.41
N THR A 73 13.88 1.64 -1.70
CA THR A 73 14.34 2.65 -0.77
C THR A 73 14.98 3.85 -1.49
N ASP A 74 15.48 4.83 -0.73
CA ASP A 74 16.32 5.91 -1.22
C ASP A 74 17.81 5.57 -1.15
N VAL A 75 18.65 6.49 -1.60
CA VAL A 75 20.12 6.34 -1.60
C VAL A 75 20.66 6.07 -0.20
N TYR A 76 20.13 6.75 0.82
CA TYR A 76 20.58 6.55 2.21
C TYR A 76 20.17 5.17 2.75
N GLY A 77 18.95 4.74 2.47
CA GLY A 77 18.48 3.40 2.82
C GLY A 77 19.29 2.30 2.14
N ALA A 78 19.68 2.49 0.88
CA ALA A 78 20.54 1.55 0.16
C ALA A 78 21.91 1.38 0.84
N GLN A 79 22.51 2.46 1.37
CA GLN A 79 23.74 2.38 2.14
C GLN A 79 23.59 1.55 3.42
N ILE A 80 22.46 1.71 4.13
CA ILE A 80 22.15 0.92 5.33
C ILE A 80 22.05 -0.58 4.96
N ILE A 81 21.33 -0.90 3.88
CA ILE A 81 21.11 -2.28 3.44
C ILE A 81 22.43 -2.92 2.99
N ASN A 82 23.24 -2.20 2.22
CA ASN A 82 24.53 -2.69 1.73
C ASN A 82 25.54 -2.98 2.86
N ALA A 83 25.41 -2.31 4.01
CA ALA A 83 26.21 -2.60 5.18
C ALA A 83 25.87 -3.97 5.81
N VAL A 84 24.64 -4.46 5.61
CA VAL A 84 24.11 -5.72 6.17
C VAL A 84 24.16 -6.85 5.12
N SER A 85 23.82 -6.55 3.87
CA SER A 85 23.71 -7.52 2.78
C SER A 85 24.12 -6.89 1.44
N LYS A 86 25.38 -7.07 1.04
CA LYS A 86 25.98 -6.37 -0.12
C LYS A 86 25.38 -6.72 -1.48
N GLU A 87 24.77 -7.89 -1.62
CA GLU A 87 24.26 -8.40 -2.91
C GLU A 87 22.72 -8.49 -2.95
N PHE A 88 22.06 -7.95 -1.93
CA PHE A 88 20.60 -8.03 -1.89
C PHE A 88 19.98 -7.05 -2.91
N PRO A 89 18.94 -7.48 -3.69
CA PRO A 89 18.32 -6.64 -4.70
C PRO A 89 17.67 -5.40 -4.09
N VAL A 90 18.12 -4.21 -4.50
CA VAL A 90 17.61 -2.92 -4.02
C VAL A 90 17.22 -2.05 -5.20
N VAL A 91 15.99 -1.58 -5.19
CA VAL A 91 15.47 -0.57 -6.12
C VAL A 91 15.61 0.79 -5.46
N VAL A 92 16.50 1.63 -6.00
CA VAL A 92 16.79 2.95 -5.43
C VAL A 92 16.02 4.02 -6.19
N VAL A 93 15.27 4.84 -5.46
CA VAL A 93 14.46 5.94 -6.00
C VAL A 93 14.68 7.22 -5.20
N ALA A 94 14.42 8.37 -5.82
CA ALA A 94 14.59 9.67 -5.14
C ALA A 94 13.54 9.92 -4.04
N ASP A 95 12.29 9.51 -4.27
CA ASP A 95 11.19 9.66 -3.31
C ASP A 95 10.47 8.31 -3.15
N PRO A 96 10.88 7.50 -2.17
CA PRO A 96 10.33 6.16 -2.00
C PRO A 96 8.87 6.16 -1.54
N ARG A 97 8.37 7.20 -0.86
CA ARG A 97 6.96 7.29 -0.48
C ARG A 97 6.06 7.52 -1.69
N ARG A 98 6.42 8.48 -2.53
CA ARG A 98 5.73 8.76 -3.78
C ARG A 98 5.79 7.56 -4.72
N SER A 99 6.95 6.94 -4.86
CA SER A 99 7.18 5.74 -5.67
C SER A 99 6.34 4.57 -5.20
N ALA A 100 6.20 4.37 -3.89
CA ALA A 100 5.38 3.31 -3.33
C ALA A 100 3.89 3.46 -3.67
N GLY A 101 3.36 4.69 -3.67
CA GLY A 101 1.98 4.94 -4.06
C GLY A 101 1.72 4.56 -5.53
N ILE A 102 2.59 5.00 -6.43
CA ILE A 102 2.53 4.69 -7.87
C ILE A 102 2.68 3.17 -8.08
N LEU A 103 3.70 2.58 -7.46
CA LEU A 103 3.95 1.14 -7.55
C LEU A 103 2.77 0.32 -7.05
N SER A 104 2.22 0.67 -5.89
CA SER A 104 1.12 -0.08 -5.29
C SER A 104 -0.15 -0.06 -6.16
N ALA A 105 -0.52 1.10 -6.71
CA ALA A 105 -1.64 1.20 -7.62
C ALA A 105 -1.44 0.32 -8.87
N TRP A 106 -0.30 0.46 -9.53
CA TRP A 106 0.03 -0.32 -10.72
C TRP A 106 0.17 -1.83 -10.44
N PHE A 107 0.75 -2.20 -9.29
CA PHE A 107 0.95 -3.59 -8.90
C PHE A 107 -0.38 -4.35 -8.82
N TYR A 108 -1.41 -3.72 -8.27
CA TYR A 108 -2.76 -4.26 -8.09
C TYR A 108 -3.72 -3.91 -9.25
N ASP A 109 -3.21 -3.53 -10.43
CA ASP A 109 -4.01 -3.16 -11.61
C ASP A 109 -5.00 -2.02 -11.35
N GLU A 110 -4.53 -0.97 -10.66
CA GLU A 110 -5.27 0.27 -10.39
C GLU A 110 -6.72 0.06 -9.92
N PRO A 111 -6.94 -0.68 -8.81
CA PRO A 111 -8.25 -1.19 -8.44
C PRO A 111 -9.29 -0.10 -8.22
N MET A 112 -8.87 1.11 -7.88
CA MET A 112 -9.79 2.23 -7.62
C MET A 112 -10.38 2.84 -8.88
N ARG A 113 -9.84 2.57 -10.08
CA ARG A 113 -10.43 3.04 -11.34
C ARG A 113 -11.81 2.45 -11.62
N ASP A 114 -12.06 1.25 -11.10
CA ASP A 114 -13.32 0.53 -11.28
C ASP A 114 -14.36 0.86 -10.20
N MET A 115 -14.03 1.78 -9.28
CA MET A 115 -14.86 2.11 -8.12
C MET A 115 -15.15 3.60 -8.03
N TYR A 116 -16.34 3.95 -7.53
CA TYR A 116 -16.63 5.30 -7.10
C TYR A 116 -16.04 5.54 -5.71
N SER A 117 -14.92 6.24 -5.65
CA SER A 117 -14.13 6.45 -4.45
C SER A 117 -14.35 7.85 -3.88
N VAL A 118 -14.62 7.95 -2.57
CA VAL A 118 -14.82 9.24 -1.87
C VAL A 118 -13.87 9.34 -0.69
N GLY A 119 -13.00 10.34 -0.71
CA GLY A 119 -12.12 10.68 0.42
C GLY A 119 -12.70 11.83 1.23
N ILE A 120 -12.88 11.65 2.54
CA ILE A 120 -13.37 12.67 3.46
C ILE A 120 -12.22 13.20 4.31
N THR A 121 -11.93 14.49 4.17
CA THR A 121 -10.94 15.18 4.99
C THR A 121 -11.57 16.29 5.82
N GLY A 122 -10.87 16.77 6.83
CA GLY A 122 -11.30 17.87 7.70
C GLY A 122 -10.83 17.67 9.14
N THR A 123 -10.93 18.70 9.96
CA THR A 123 -10.54 18.64 11.37
C THR A 123 -11.49 17.73 12.15
N ASN A 124 -12.80 17.88 11.94
CA ASN A 124 -13.86 17.11 12.59
C ASN A 124 -14.83 16.53 11.55
N GLY A 125 -15.63 15.56 11.96
CA GLY A 125 -16.73 15.01 11.16
C GLY A 125 -16.34 13.93 10.15
N LYS A 126 -15.05 13.65 9.93
CA LYS A 126 -14.61 12.61 8.98
C LYS A 126 -15.32 11.27 9.21
N THR A 127 -15.19 10.72 10.40
CA THR A 127 -15.77 9.43 10.78
C THR A 127 -17.30 9.42 10.64
N THR A 128 -17.96 10.48 11.10
CA THR A 128 -19.43 10.58 10.99
C THR A 128 -19.87 10.60 9.53
N THR A 129 -19.21 11.42 8.70
CA THR A 129 -19.56 11.57 7.27
C THR A 129 -19.29 10.29 6.50
N THR A 130 -18.13 9.63 6.72
CA THR A 130 -17.82 8.37 6.06
C THR A 130 -18.80 7.26 6.45
N THR A 131 -19.12 7.15 7.74
CA THR A 131 -20.08 6.16 8.24
C THR A 131 -21.49 6.39 7.67
N LEU A 132 -21.96 7.64 7.66
CA LEU A 132 -23.28 7.97 7.09
C LEU A 132 -23.33 7.65 5.58
N LEU A 133 -22.32 8.02 4.82
CA LEU A 133 -22.27 7.75 3.39
C LEU A 133 -22.28 6.24 3.10
N TYR A 134 -21.43 5.47 3.81
CA TYR A 134 -21.42 4.02 3.73
C TYR A 134 -22.81 3.42 4.04
N GLN A 135 -23.47 3.87 5.13
CA GLN A 135 -24.79 3.39 5.51
C GLN A 135 -25.85 3.73 4.46
N ILE A 136 -25.80 4.93 3.86
CA ILE A 136 -26.73 5.32 2.80
C ILE A 136 -26.57 4.39 1.61
N TRP A 137 -25.35 4.16 1.12
CA TRP A 137 -25.10 3.26 -0.01
C TRP A 137 -25.57 1.83 0.28
N THR A 138 -25.26 1.30 1.46
CA THR A 138 -25.67 -0.05 1.86
C THR A 138 -27.19 -0.17 1.92
N ARG A 139 -27.90 0.85 2.46
CA ARG A 139 -29.36 0.84 2.55
C ARG A 139 -30.08 0.87 1.19
N VAL A 140 -29.47 1.45 0.18
CA VAL A 140 -30.00 1.44 -1.19
C VAL A 140 -29.48 0.23 -2.01
N GLY A 141 -28.91 -0.77 -1.34
CA GLY A 141 -28.50 -2.03 -1.96
C GLY A 141 -27.19 -1.96 -2.74
N ARG A 142 -26.34 -0.96 -2.49
CA ARG A 142 -25.02 -0.88 -3.12
C ARG A 142 -23.98 -1.59 -2.27
N GLU A 143 -23.27 -2.56 -2.87
CA GLU A 143 -22.08 -3.12 -2.24
C GLU A 143 -21.04 -2.03 -2.04
N SER A 144 -20.69 -1.78 -0.77
CA SER A 144 -19.90 -0.62 -0.39
C SER A 144 -18.76 -0.99 0.55
N GLY A 145 -17.68 -0.21 0.49
CA GLY A 145 -16.53 -0.29 1.38
C GLY A 145 -16.40 0.96 2.27
N LEU A 146 -15.82 0.79 3.43
CA LEU A 146 -15.49 1.85 4.39
C LEU A 146 -14.07 1.65 4.91
N ILE A 147 -13.26 2.71 4.87
CA ILE A 147 -11.95 2.74 5.53
C ILE A 147 -11.96 3.94 6.50
N GLY A 148 -11.88 3.67 7.78
CA GLY A 148 -11.95 4.72 8.79
C GLY A 148 -11.18 4.43 10.07
N THR A 149 -11.24 5.37 11.00
CA THR A 149 -10.56 5.30 12.28
C THR A 149 -11.08 4.14 13.15
N ILE A 150 -12.39 3.93 13.16
CA ILE A 150 -13.05 2.96 14.04
C ILE A 150 -13.06 1.58 13.40
N GLU A 151 -13.38 1.51 12.10
CA GLU A 151 -13.56 0.25 11.39
C GLU A 151 -13.15 0.37 9.92
N THR A 152 -12.84 -0.77 9.34
CA THR A 152 -12.72 -0.97 7.90
C THR A 152 -13.76 -2.02 7.50
N ARG A 153 -14.50 -1.79 6.42
CA ARG A 153 -15.51 -2.72 5.90
C ARG A 153 -15.30 -3.00 4.42
N ILE A 154 -15.48 -4.25 4.07
CA ILE A 154 -15.51 -4.71 2.67
C ILE A 154 -16.85 -5.42 2.47
N GLY A 155 -17.83 -4.74 1.87
CA GLY A 155 -19.21 -5.22 1.91
C GLY A 155 -19.70 -5.35 3.36
N SER A 156 -20.19 -6.52 3.74
CA SER A 156 -20.63 -6.82 5.12
C SER A 156 -19.50 -7.17 6.09
N ASP A 157 -18.31 -7.49 5.59
CA ASP A 157 -17.19 -7.97 6.42
C ASP A 157 -16.55 -6.82 7.19
N LEU A 158 -16.39 -7.03 8.49
CA LEU A 158 -15.73 -6.09 9.40
C LEU A 158 -14.27 -6.48 9.62
N LEU A 159 -13.37 -5.57 9.29
CA LEU A 159 -11.95 -5.70 9.52
C LEU A 159 -11.50 -4.73 10.61
N LYS A 160 -10.49 -5.13 11.38
CA LYS A 160 -9.88 -4.24 12.37
C LYS A 160 -9.17 -3.08 11.67
N SER A 161 -9.54 -1.85 11.98
CA SER A 161 -8.80 -0.67 11.55
C SER A 161 -7.47 -0.58 12.31
N ILE A 162 -6.37 -0.39 11.58
CA ILE A 162 -5.03 -0.19 12.17
C ILE A 162 -4.69 1.31 12.16
N ARG A 163 -5.18 2.03 11.16
CA ARG A 163 -4.96 3.48 10.97
C ARG A 163 -6.17 4.13 10.33
N THR A 164 -6.40 5.39 10.63
CA THR A 164 -7.46 6.20 9.98
C THR A 164 -7.36 6.16 8.45
N THR A 165 -6.15 6.33 7.94
CA THR A 165 -5.83 6.21 6.51
C THR A 165 -4.65 5.23 6.39
N PRO A 166 -4.82 4.09 5.73
CA PRO A 166 -3.76 3.12 5.52
C PRO A 166 -2.56 3.69 4.76
N GLU A 167 -1.45 3.02 4.79
CA GLU A 167 -0.34 3.30 3.89
C GLU A 167 -0.71 2.89 2.46
N SER A 168 -0.04 3.43 1.45
CA SER A 168 -0.42 3.25 0.05
C SER A 168 -0.48 1.78 -0.39
N SER A 169 0.47 0.95 0.07
CA SER A 169 0.46 -0.49 -0.22
C SER A 169 -0.76 -1.21 0.37
N ASP A 170 -1.10 -0.89 1.63
CA ASP A 170 -2.25 -1.46 2.31
C ASP A 170 -3.58 -0.96 1.70
N LEU A 171 -3.62 0.32 1.34
CA LEU A 171 -4.79 0.93 0.71
C LEU A 171 -5.12 0.29 -0.64
N GLN A 172 -4.11 0.10 -1.49
CA GLN A 172 -4.32 -0.51 -2.80
C GLN A 172 -4.64 -2.01 -2.70
N ALA A 173 -4.05 -2.73 -1.74
CA ALA A 173 -4.40 -4.12 -1.46
C ALA A 173 -5.86 -4.25 -0.98
N LEU A 174 -6.31 -3.39 -0.06
CA LEU A 174 -7.72 -3.33 0.36
C LEU A 174 -8.65 -3.01 -0.81
N ALA A 175 -8.29 -2.05 -1.66
CA ALA A 175 -9.09 -1.72 -2.84
C ALA A 175 -9.16 -2.89 -3.83
N ALA A 176 -8.06 -3.63 -4.03
CA ALA A 176 -8.06 -4.84 -4.85
C ALA A 176 -8.99 -5.92 -4.25
N THR A 177 -8.93 -6.13 -2.93
CA THR A 177 -9.86 -7.03 -2.22
C THR A 177 -11.33 -6.56 -2.34
N MET A 178 -11.58 -5.27 -2.25
CA MET A 178 -12.90 -4.69 -2.49
C MET A 178 -13.40 -4.98 -3.91
N ARG A 179 -12.54 -4.79 -4.92
CA ARG A 179 -12.86 -5.11 -6.32
C ARG A 179 -13.21 -6.58 -6.53
N GLU A 180 -12.47 -7.50 -5.95
CA GLU A 180 -12.75 -8.94 -5.97
C GLU A 180 -14.12 -9.30 -5.39
N ARG A 181 -14.53 -8.57 -4.36
CA ARG A 181 -15.83 -8.76 -3.70
C ARG A 181 -16.95 -7.90 -4.31
N HIS A 182 -16.72 -7.40 -5.54
CA HIS A 182 -17.70 -6.62 -6.30
C HIS A 182 -18.14 -5.32 -5.63
N VAL A 183 -17.38 -4.80 -4.68
CA VAL A 183 -17.60 -3.46 -4.12
C VAL A 183 -17.37 -2.42 -5.23
N ARG A 184 -18.37 -1.57 -5.46
CA ARG A 184 -18.32 -0.52 -6.49
C ARG A 184 -18.26 0.88 -5.93
N ASN A 185 -18.56 1.04 -4.65
CA ASN A 185 -18.52 2.33 -3.97
C ASN A 185 -17.70 2.19 -2.70
N PHE A 186 -16.74 3.07 -2.50
CA PHE A 186 -16.05 3.06 -1.23
C PHE A 186 -15.78 4.47 -0.72
N VAL A 187 -15.84 4.64 0.58
CA VAL A 187 -15.54 5.89 1.26
C VAL A 187 -14.42 5.70 2.27
N MET A 188 -13.52 6.64 2.35
CA MET A 188 -12.45 6.60 3.34
C MET A 188 -12.23 7.93 4.05
N GLU A 189 -11.79 7.84 5.30
CA GLU A 189 -11.23 8.98 6.02
C GLU A 189 -9.83 9.28 5.51
N VAL A 190 -9.60 10.53 5.12
CA VAL A 190 -8.28 11.02 4.67
C VAL A 190 -7.77 12.05 5.68
N SER A 191 -6.76 11.68 6.46
CA SER A 191 -6.12 12.62 7.37
C SER A 191 -5.14 13.53 6.63
N SER A 192 -4.95 14.77 7.10
CA SER A 192 -3.94 15.67 6.56
C SER A 192 -2.53 15.06 6.59
N HIS A 193 -2.24 14.30 7.63
CA HIS A 193 -1.00 13.55 7.77
C HIS A 193 -0.83 12.48 6.67
N ALA A 194 -1.90 11.81 6.27
CA ALA A 194 -1.86 10.84 5.17
C ALA A 194 -1.59 11.51 3.82
N ILE A 195 -2.11 12.72 3.60
CA ILE A 195 -1.83 13.50 2.39
C ILE A 195 -0.35 13.90 2.36
N SER A 196 0.17 14.46 3.45
CA SER A 196 1.58 14.89 3.54
C SER A 196 2.58 13.73 3.44
N LEU A 197 2.16 12.51 3.79
CA LEU A 197 2.96 11.29 3.69
C LEU A 197 2.69 10.48 2.40
N GLU A 198 2.05 11.07 1.40
CA GLU A 198 1.78 10.43 0.10
C GLU A 198 1.00 9.10 0.18
N ARG A 199 0.26 8.84 1.29
CA ARG A 199 -0.43 7.55 1.50
C ARG A 199 -1.55 7.29 0.51
N ILE A 200 -2.15 8.36 -0.02
CA ILE A 200 -3.23 8.28 -1.02
C ILE A 200 -2.73 8.45 -2.46
N ARG A 201 -1.42 8.49 -2.67
CA ARG A 201 -0.85 8.54 -4.01
C ARG A 201 -1.25 7.29 -4.80
N GLY A 202 -1.69 7.46 -6.06
CA GLY A 202 -2.23 6.37 -6.88
C GLY A 202 -3.71 6.07 -6.62
N SER A 203 -4.41 6.84 -5.77
CA SER A 203 -5.86 6.82 -5.66
C SER A 203 -6.48 7.77 -6.69
N TYR A 204 -7.67 7.43 -7.18
CA TYR A 204 -8.43 8.17 -8.20
C TYR A 204 -9.79 8.57 -7.65
#